data_c2df7265f321d839ee378a63280fef3e
#
_entry.id   c2df7265f321d839ee378a63280fef3e
#
_cell.length_a   1.000
_cell.length_b   1.000
_cell.length_c   1.000
_cell.angle_alpha   90.00
_cell.angle_beta   90.00
_cell.angle_gamma   90.00
#
_symmetry.space_group_name_H-M   'P 1'
#
loop_
_entity.id
_entity.type
_entity.pdbx_description
1 polymer ?
#
loop_
_entity_poly.entity_id
_entity_poly.type
_entity_poly.pdbx_seq_one_letter_code
_entity_poly.pdbx_strand_id
1 'polypeptide(L)'
;MRLRRGFPGATVKSPVLFSFSMSRQPVAARLYLVRGRVHGVGFRDHTQRLAAALGLTGYVRNLDDGRVEVYAAGPPDKLSELAGALRKGPRLADVRGVEEQEAALRHYSDFQIEV
;
A
#
# COMPACT_ATOMS: atom_id res chain seq x y z
N MET A 1 -1.74 -27.67 41.48
CA MET A 1 -1.36 -27.41 41.18
C MET A 1 -1.06 -26.97 40.70
N ARG A 2 -1.03 -26.69 40.51
CA ARG A 2 -0.55 -26.23 40.06
C ARG A 2 -0.28 -25.77 39.15
N LEU A 3 -0.22 -25.86 38.84
CA LEU A 3 0.28 -25.44 38.16
C LEU A 3 0.19 -25.15 37.41
N ARG A 4 0.05 -24.87 37.42
CA ARG A 4 0.30 -24.59 36.90
C ARG A 4 0.26 -24.24 36.16
N ARG A 5 0.19 -24.25 36.30
CA ARG A 5 0.54 -23.94 35.82
C ARG A 5 0.64 -23.65 35.00
N GLY A 6 0.38 -23.71 35.01
CA GLY A 6 0.83 -23.41 34.47
C GLY A 6 0.69 -23.14 33.62
N PHE A 7 0.74 -23.12 33.37
CA PHE A 7 1.01 -22.81 32.68
C PHE A 7 0.92 -22.46 32.02
N PRO A 8 0.69 -22.50 32.28
CA PRO A 8 0.96 -22.17 31.65
C PRO A 8 1.14 -21.85 30.83
N GLY A 9 1.01 -21.83 30.82
CA GLY A 9 1.46 -21.53 30.24
C GLY A 9 1.53 -21.15 29.43
N ALA A 10 1.45 -21.20 29.54
CA ALA A 10 1.74 -20.84 29.00
C ALA A 10 1.98 -20.45 28.32
N THR A 11 2.01 -20.48 28.49
CA THR A 11 2.45 -20.09 28.02
C THR A 11 2.80 -19.83 27.27
N VAL A 12 2.82 -19.84 27.36
CA VAL A 12 3.30 -19.60 26.81
C VAL A 12 3.59 -19.55 26.11
N LYS A 13 3.72 -19.54 25.96
CA LYS A 13 4.28 -19.76 25.35
C LYS A 13 4.18 -19.49 24.35
N SER A 14 4.16 -19.96 24.12
CA SER A 14 4.00 -19.56 22.88
C SER A 14 4.40 -18.17 22.40
N PRO A 15 5.12 -17.50 23.05
CA PRO A 15 5.54 -16.17 22.65
C PRO A 15 6.28 -16.10 21.34
N VAL A 16 6.99 -17.12 20.97
CA VAL A 16 7.67 -17.14 19.70
C VAL A 16 6.68 -17.07 18.56
N LEU A 17 5.66 -17.86 18.64
CA LEU A 17 4.64 -17.86 17.64
C LEU A 17 3.91 -16.54 17.63
N PHE A 18 3.71 -15.99 18.76
CA PHE A 18 3.07 -14.70 18.90
C PHE A 18 3.86 -13.60 18.23
N SER A 19 5.17 -13.58 18.45
CA SER A 19 6.04 -12.62 17.83
C SER A 19 5.98 -12.69 16.32
N PHE A 20 6.03 -13.88 15.81
CA PHE A 20 5.95 -14.12 14.39
C PHE A 20 4.65 -13.60 13.81
N SER A 21 3.58 -13.86 14.53
CA SER A 21 2.27 -13.39 14.14
C SER A 21 2.20 -11.87 14.04
N MET A 22 2.85 -11.18 14.93
CA MET A 22 2.84 -9.74 14.96
C MET A 22 3.55 -9.12 13.76
N SER A 23 4.49 -9.83 13.18
CA SER A 23 5.18 -9.31 12.02
C SER A 23 4.36 -9.47 10.75
N ARG A 24 3.24 -10.15 10.83
CA ARG A 24 2.39 -10.39 9.68
C ARG A 24 1.18 -9.51 9.75
N GLN A 25 1.28 -8.39 9.11
CA GLN A 25 0.15 -7.50 9.02
C GLN A 25 -0.78 -7.96 7.92
N PRO A 26 -2.07 -7.68 8.04
CA PRO A 26 -2.99 -7.94 6.93
C PRO A 26 -2.52 -7.23 5.68
N VAL A 27 -2.76 -7.85 4.56
CA VAL A 27 -2.41 -7.29 3.27
C VAL A 27 -3.69 -7.08 2.50
N ALA A 28 -3.83 -5.92 1.91
CA ALA A 28 -4.97 -5.56 1.09
C ALA A 28 -4.46 -4.97 -0.20
N ALA A 29 -5.35 -4.80 -1.17
CA ALA A 29 -5.02 -4.13 -2.41
C ALA A 29 -6.05 -3.06 -2.71
N ARG A 30 -5.61 -1.98 -3.34
CA ARG A 30 -6.46 -0.87 -3.73
C ARG A 30 -6.10 -0.42 -5.13
N LEU A 31 -7.11 0.02 -5.84
CA LEU A 31 -6.93 0.66 -7.13
C LEU A 31 -7.32 2.11 -6.98
N TYR A 32 -6.44 2.99 -7.42
CA TYR A 32 -6.68 4.44 -7.36
C TYR A 32 -6.71 4.99 -8.77
N LEU A 33 -7.68 5.83 -9.05
CA LEU A 33 -7.75 6.56 -10.32
C LEU A 33 -7.62 8.03 -9.99
N VAL A 34 -6.56 8.64 -10.48
CA VAL A 34 -6.21 10.02 -10.15
C VAL A 34 -6.50 10.88 -11.37
N ARG A 35 -7.30 11.93 -11.20
CA ARG A 35 -7.64 12.85 -12.27
C ARG A 35 -7.16 14.25 -11.96
N GLY A 36 -6.98 15.03 -13.01
CA GLY A 36 -6.51 16.39 -12.90
C GLY A 36 -5.34 16.59 -13.84
N ARG A 37 -4.51 17.57 -13.55
CA ARG A 37 -3.30 17.78 -14.33
C ARG A 37 -2.18 16.94 -13.72
N VAL A 38 -2.11 15.69 -14.15
CA VAL A 38 -1.25 14.68 -13.55
C VAL A 38 -0.31 14.01 -14.55
N HIS A 39 -0.46 14.31 -15.85
CA HIS A 39 0.47 13.83 -16.87
C HIS A 39 1.55 14.88 -17.10
N GLY A 40 2.77 14.43 -17.39
CA GLY A 40 3.86 15.34 -17.74
C GLY A 40 4.40 16.17 -16.58
N VAL A 41 4.10 15.77 -15.34
CA VAL A 41 4.51 16.52 -14.15
C VAL A 41 5.30 15.66 -13.17
N GLY A 42 5.76 14.49 -13.61
CA GLY A 42 6.53 13.59 -12.77
C GLY A 42 5.69 12.79 -11.80
N PHE A 43 4.40 12.64 -12.07
CA PHE A 43 3.49 11.99 -11.14
C PHE A 43 3.81 10.50 -10.98
N ARG A 44 4.09 9.81 -12.09
CA ARG A 44 4.39 8.37 -12.01
C ARG A 44 5.66 8.11 -11.22
N ASP A 45 6.68 8.92 -11.45
CA ASP A 45 7.95 8.76 -10.78
C ASP A 45 7.82 9.05 -9.28
N HIS A 46 7.09 10.10 -8.94
CA HIS A 46 6.80 10.46 -7.56
C HIS A 46 6.06 9.34 -6.85
N THR A 47 5.04 8.78 -7.50
CA THR A 47 4.24 7.71 -6.92
C THR A 47 5.07 6.45 -6.72
N GLN A 48 5.89 6.10 -7.71
CA GLN A 48 6.71 4.90 -7.62
C GLN A 48 7.68 4.99 -6.46
N ARG A 49 8.37 6.12 -6.31
CA ARG A 49 9.33 6.28 -5.22
C ARG A 49 8.66 6.22 -3.85
N LEU A 50 7.51 6.86 -3.74
CA LEU A 50 6.79 6.88 -2.48
C LEU A 50 6.27 5.51 -2.12
N ALA A 51 5.64 4.82 -3.08
CA ALA A 51 5.10 3.49 -2.82
C ALA A 51 6.21 2.51 -2.46
N ALA A 52 7.35 2.60 -3.13
CA ALA A 52 8.48 1.75 -2.82
C ALA A 52 9.00 2.02 -1.41
N ALA A 53 9.07 3.28 -1.02
CA ALA A 53 9.51 3.65 0.33
C ALA A 53 8.55 3.14 1.40
N LEU A 54 7.27 3.02 1.07
CA LEU A 54 6.27 2.49 1.98
C LEU A 54 6.23 0.96 1.98
N GLY A 55 7.03 0.32 1.15
CA GLY A 55 7.06 -1.14 1.05
C GLY A 55 5.89 -1.73 0.31
N LEU A 56 5.18 -0.93 -0.47
CA LEU A 56 4.05 -1.40 -1.25
C LEU A 56 4.51 -2.00 -2.57
N THR A 57 3.71 -2.90 -3.10
CA THR A 57 3.96 -3.49 -4.41
C THR A 57 2.82 -3.10 -5.34
N GLY A 58 3.09 -3.13 -6.64
CA GLY A 58 2.08 -2.80 -7.62
C GLY A 58 2.63 -2.00 -8.79
N TYR A 59 1.83 -1.07 -9.28
CA TYR A 59 2.23 -0.29 -10.46
C TYR A 59 1.53 1.06 -10.48
N VAL A 60 2.09 1.95 -11.29
CA VAL A 60 1.46 3.22 -11.66
C VAL A 60 1.61 3.39 -13.17
N ARG A 61 0.53 3.82 -13.82
CA ARG A 61 0.57 4.06 -15.26
C ARG A 61 -0.36 5.19 -15.66
N ASN A 62 -0.03 5.84 -16.75
CA ASN A 62 -0.91 6.83 -17.36
C ASN A 62 -1.98 6.11 -18.17
N LEU A 63 -3.21 6.60 -18.08
CA LEU A 63 -4.29 6.12 -18.91
C LEU A 63 -4.48 7.07 -20.09
N ASP A 64 -5.07 6.57 -21.18
CA ASP A 64 -5.27 7.35 -22.38
C ASP A 64 -6.19 8.55 -22.17
N ASP A 65 -7.06 8.47 -21.18
CA ASP A 65 -8.04 9.53 -20.90
C ASP A 65 -7.46 10.64 -20.01
N GLY A 66 -6.18 10.59 -19.70
CA GLY A 66 -5.53 11.63 -18.89
C GLY A 66 -5.41 11.31 -17.43
N ARG A 67 -6.07 10.26 -16.95
CA ARG A 67 -5.96 9.86 -15.56
C ARG A 67 -4.68 9.05 -15.34
N VAL A 68 -4.32 8.92 -14.07
CA VAL A 68 -3.24 8.02 -13.65
C VAL A 68 -3.86 6.90 -12.84
N GLU A 69 -3.51 5.68 -13.18
CA GLU A 69 -3.99 4.50 -12.47
C GLU A 69 -2.88 3.97 -11.58
N VAL A 70 -3.23 3.71 -10.32
CA VAL A 70 -2.29 3.17 -9.34
C VAL A 70 -2.91 1.93 -8.73
N TYR A 71 -2.20 0.82 -8.82
CA TYR A 71 -2.57 -0.39 -8.08
C TYR A 71 -1.52 -0.60 -7.01
N ALA A 72 -1.95 -0.77 -5.78
CA ALA A 72 -1.01 -0.96 -4.68
C ALA A 72 -1.52 -2.03 -3.73
N ALA A 73 -0.58 -2.83 -3.24
CA ALA A 73 -0.87 -3.88 -2.28
C ALA A 73 0.09 -3.77 -1.12
N GLY A 74 -0.42 -3.99 0.08
CA GLY A 74 0.37 -3.95 1.30
C GLY A 74 -0.51 -3.73 2.52
N PRO A 75 0.09 -3.36 3.65
CA PRO A 75 -0.68 -3.12 4.86
C PRO A 75 -1.62 -1.93 4.68
N PRO A 76 -2.84 -2.01 5.24
CA PRO A 76 -3.82 -0.93 5.06
C PRO A 76 -3.35 0.45 5.50
N ASP A 77 -2.56 0.54 6.57
CA ASP A 77 -2.06 1.84 7.01
C ASP A 77 -1.12 2.47 5.98
N LYS A 78 -0.33 1.66 5.31
CA LYS A 78 0.56 2.16 4.26
C LYS A 78 -0.23 2.55 3.02
N LEU A 79 -1.29 1.81 2.72
CA LEU A 79 -2.17 2.19 1.61
C LEU A 79 -2.85 3.52 1.89
N SER A 80 -3.24 3.78 3.15
CA SER A 80 -3.82 5.06 3.52
C SER A 80 -2.83 6.21 3.36
N GLU A 81 -1.57 5.97 3.71
CA GLU A 81 -0.53 6.97 3.51
C GLU A 81 -0.34 7.28 2.03
N LEU A 82 -0.35 6.24 1.20
CA LEU A 82 -0.24 6.43 -0.23
C LEU A 82 -1.41 7.25 -0.76
N ALA A 83 -2.63 6.93 -0.31
CA ALA A 83 -3.82 7.65 -0.75
C ALA A 83 -3.72 9.14 -0.44
N GLY A 84 -3.27 9.47 0.77
CA GLY A 84 -3.09 10.88 1.16
C GLY A 84 -2.08 11.58 0.26
N ALA A 85 -0.99 10.90 -0.04
CA ALA A 85 0.04 11.46 -0.89
C ALA A 85 -0.42 11.63 -2.33
N LEU A 86 -1.25 10.70 -2.84
CA LEU A 86 -1.79 10.83 -4.18
C LEU A 86 -2.71 12.03 -4.30
N ARG A 87 -3.50 12.31 -3.25
CA ARG A 87 -4.37 13.47 -3.26
C ARG A 87 -3.60 14.78 -3.29
N LYS A 88 -2.45 14.79 -2.67
CA LYS A 88 -1.59 15.95 -2.68
C LYS A 88 -0.83 16.07 -4.01
N GLY A 89 -0.26 14.96 -4.46
CA GLY A 89 0.54 14.91 -5.68
C GLY A 89 1.88 15.62 -5.54
N PRO A 90 2.70 15.51 -6.57
CA PRO A 90 3.96 16.28 -6.62
C PRO A 90 3.69 17.74 -6.89
N ARG A 91 4.71 18.55 -6.72
CA ARG A 91 4.58 20.01 -6.70
C ARG A 91 3.92 20.60 -7.93
N LEU A 92 4.20 20.04 -9.10
CA LEU A 92 3.68 20.58 -10.35
C LEU A 92 2.33 20.01 -10.76
N ALA A 93 1.83 19.03 -10.00
CA ALA A 93 0.56 18.42 -10.32
C ALA A 93 -0.60 19.23 -9.76
N ASP A 94 -1.75 19.06 -10.35
CA ASP A 94 -3.00 19.62 -9.85
C ASP A 94 -4.00 18.48 -9.79
N VAL A 95 -4.09 17.84 -8.62
CA VAL A 95 -4.95 16.69 -8.43
C VAL A 95 -6.37 17.17 -8.14
N ARG A 96 -7.30 16.81 -9.00
CA ARG A 96 -8.69 17.22 -8.89
C ARG A 96 -9.54 16.17 -8.21
N GLY A 97 -9.09 14.92 -8.19
CA GLY A 97 -9.82 13.86 -7.50
C GLY A 97 -9.05 12.58 -7.53
N VAL A 98 -9.30 11.76 -6.50
CA VAL A 98 -8.74 10.41 -6.40
C VAL A 98 -9.90 9.49 -6.08
N GLU A 99 -10.19 8.58 -6.98
CA GLU A 99 -11.18 7.54 -6.77
C GLU A 99 -10.45 6.32 -6.23
N GLU A 100 -10.94 5.75 -5.14
CA GLU A 100 -10.30 4.63 -4.49
C GLU A 100 -11.28 3.47 -4.42
N GLN A 101 -10.84 2.27 -4.81
CA GLN A 101 -11.70 1.10 -4.72
C GLN A 101 -10.86 -0.09 -4.29
N GLU A 102 -11.51 -1.05 -3.67
CA GLU A 102 -10.87 -2.30 -3.32
C GLU A 102 -10.55 -3.08 -4.59
N ALA A 103 -9.46 -3.83 -4.54
CA ALA A 103 -9.03 -4.60 -5.69
C ALA A 103 -8.59 -5.98 -5.24
N ALA A 104 -8.60 -6.91 -6.17
CA ALA A 104 -8.11 -8.25 -5.92
C ALA A 104 -6.61 -8.20 -5.66
N LEU A 105 -6.17 -9.02 -4.72
CA LEU A 105 -4.75 -9.07 -4.40
C LEU A 105 -4.02 -9.81 -5.52
N ARG A 106 -3.05 -9.14 -6.12
CA ARG A 106 -2.21 -9.72 -7.17
C ARG A 106 -0.76 -9.63 -6.73
N HIS A 107 0.03 -10.57 -7.18
CA HIS A 107 1.42 -10.63 -6.79
C HIS A 107 2.29 -9.75 -7.69
N TYR A 108 3.01 -8.83 -7.06
CA TYR A 108 4.07 -8.04 -7.69
C TYR A 108 5.28 -8.11 -6.77
N SER A 109 6.46 -8.19 -7.34
CA SER A 109 7.67 -8.27 -6.52
C SER A 109 8.13 -6.90 -6.05
N ASP A 110 7.70 -5.83 -6.72
CA ASP A 110 8.07 -4.47 -6.35
C ASP A 110 7.01 -3.50 -6.84
N PHE A 111 7.31 -2.21 -6.80
CA PHE A 111 6.42 -1.19 -7.34
C PHE A 111 7.03 -0.63 -8.61
N GLN A 112 6.30 -0.67 -9.70
CA GLN A 112 6.82 -0.37 -11.04
C GLN A 112 6.06 0.75 -11.70
N ILE A 113 6.75 1.45 -12.60
CA ILE A 113 6.09 2.34 -13.54
C ILE A 113 5.80 1.53 -14.79
N GLU A 114 4.56 1.54 -15.23
CA GLU A 114 4.14 0.85 -16.45
C GLU A 114 3.77 1.87 -17.52
N VAL A 115 3.96 1.47 -18.75
CA VAL A 115 3.61 2.32 -19.90
C VAL A 115 2.26 1.98 -20.47
#